data_321c4dd8b34ad453679826c78ba40976
#
_entry.id   321c4dd8b34ad453679826c78ba40976
#
_cell.length_a   1.000
_cell.length_b   1.000
_cell.length_c   1.000
_cell.angle_alpha   90.00
_cell.angle_beta   90.00
_cell.angle_gamma   90.00
#
_symmetry.space_group_name_H-M   'P 1'
#
loop_
_entity.id
_entity.type
_entity.pdbx_description
1 polymer ?
#
loop_
_entity_poly.entity_id
_entity_poly.type
_entity_poly.pdbx_seq_one_letter_code
_entity_poly.pdbx_strand_id
1 'polypeptide(L)'
;MHQKSGFSRIEDYSVLTDFVDRMIRIADELVDQIKNGQLDGEFHFHRDSVNSSAAGEPVSLTLLCEMLCERPEIAGVDLCDDEVCVTVAPDYAVYENNTTYHVLNQEQVDVICALHTLWLHGAGGEQADFSGCLLRGINLSGRNLSRAVFAGTKLVDCMMYDTRLNTSNFDGSRLQNCQLINAQAERCSFRNAFIALTDMDTVSTRFSNFTGATISKYSVPKDEPFAFADESQDMGFSM
;
A
#
# COMPACT_ATOMS: atom_id res chain seq x y z
N MET A 1 -39.19 5.49 44.62
CA MET A 1 -39.01 4.25 43.83
C MET A 1 -38.11 4.56 42.69
N HIS A 2 -36.79 4.23 42.81
CA HIS A 2 -35.82 4.35 41.74
C HIS A 2 -35.65 2.94 41.16
N GLN A 3 -36.12 2.75 39.92
CA GLN A 3 -35.77 1.56 39.13
C GLN A 3 -34.31 1.68 38.71
N LYS A 4 -33.47 0.81 39.25
CA LYS A 4 -32.15 0.55 38.72
C LYS A 4 -32.34 -0.34 37.48
N SER A 5 -32.06 0.20 36.28
CA SER A 5 -31.85 -0.58 35.09
C SER A 5 -30.53 -1.31 35.23
N GLY A 6 -30.61 -2.59 35.58
CA GLY A 6 -29.44 -3.47 35.58
C GLY A 6 -29.15 -3.91 34.12
N PHE A 7 -28.14 -3.35 33.54
CA PHE A 7 -27.51 -3.95 32.36
C PHE A 7 -26.75 -5.21 32.82
N SER A 8 -27.20 -6.37 32.36
CA SER A 8 -26.46 -7.62 32.58
C SER A 8 -25.26 -7.65 31.66
N ARG A 9 -24.10 -7.49 32.26
CA ARG A 9 -22.81 -7.17 31.60
C ARG A 9 -22.15 -8.33 30.86
N ILE A 10 -22.71 -9.51 30.77
CA ILE A 10 -22.01 -10.72 30.28
C ILE A 10 -22.61 -11.25 28.97
N GLU A 11 -23.93 -11.07 28.73
CA GLU A 11 -24.54 -11.50 27.47
C GLU A 11 -24.26 -10.54 26.30
N ASP A 12 -24.01 -9.27 26.58
CA ASP A 12 -23.75 -8.24 25.57
C ASP A 12 -22.39 -8.38 24.87
N TYR A 13 -21.37 -8.94 25.53
CA TYR A 13 -20.04 -9.08 24.91
C TYR A 13 -19.98 -10.17 23.86
N SER A 14 -20.66 -11.29 24.05
CA SER A 14 -20.66 -12.36 23.05
C SER A 14 -21.40 -11.94 21.77
N VAL A 15 -22.52 -11.24 21.92
CA VAL A 15 -23.31 -10.71 20.80
C VAL A 15 -22.50 -9.66 20.02
N LEU A 16 -21.77 -8.79 20.74
CA LEU A 16 -20.91 -7.79 20.10
C LEU A 16 -19.74 -8.45 19.36
N THR A 17 -19.11 -9.46 19.95
CA THR A 17 -18.02 -10.22 19.31
C THR A 17 -18.53 -10.94 18.06
N ASP A 18 -19.65 -11.63 18.15
CA ASP A 18 -20.27 -12.31 17.00
C ASP A 18 -20.64 -11.33 15.86
N PHE A 19 -21.08 -10.12 16.23
CA PHE A 19 -21.39 -9.07 15.27
C PHE A 19 -20.12 -8.56 14.57
N VAL A 20 -19.06 -8.26 15.32
CA VAL A 20 -17.79 -7.79 14.76
C VAL A 20 -17.15 -8.86 13.87
N ASP A 21 -17.09 -10.12 14.33
CA ASP A 21 -16.56 -11.24 13.55
C ASP A 21 -17.32 -11.45 12.24
N ARG A 22 -18.64 -11.20 12.26
CA ARG A 22 -19.46 -11.24 11.05
C ARG A 22 -19.11 -10.10 10.10
N MET A 23 -18.95 -8.88 10.62
CA MET A 23 -18.57 -7.72 9.81
C MET A 23 -17.20 -7.89 9.16
N ILE A 24 -16.25 -8.49 9.88
CA ILE A 24 -14.92 -8.84 9.34
C ILE A 24 -15.07 -9.82 8.17
N ARG A 25 -15.86 -10.89 8.33
CA ARG A 25 -16.10 -11.87 7.26
C ARG A 25 -16.72 -11.25 6.02
N ILE A 26 -17.70 -10.34 6.19
CA ILE A 26 -18.33 -9.64 5.07
C ILE A 26 -17.29 -8.75 4.36
N ALA A 27 -16.49 -8.01 5.10
CA ALA A 27 -15.43 -7.19 4.53
C ALA A 27 -14.41 -8.06 3.74
N ASP A 28 -14.03 -9.22 4.28
CA ASP A 28 -13.14 -10.16 3.60
C ASP A 28 -13.77 -10.73 2.31
N GLU A 29 -15.06 -11.11 2.35
CA GLU A 29 -15.79 -11.59 1.17
C GLU A 29 -15.89 -10.52 0.08
N LEU A 30 -16.13 -9.25 0.45
CA LEU A 30 -16.17 -8.14 -0.52
C LEU A 30 -14.79 -7.89 -1.12
N VAL A 31 -13.73 -7.91 -0.31
CA VAL A 31 -12.35 -7.79 -0.80
C VAL A 31 -12.01 -8.96 -1.74
N ASP A 32 -12.43 -10.19 -1.43
CA ASP A 32 -12.21 -11.33 -2.30
C ASP A 32 -13.02 -11.23 -3.61
N GLN A 33 -14.24 -10.69 -3.59
CA GLN A 33 -14.99 -10.39 -4.81
C GLN A 33 -14.28 -9.34 -5.66
N ILE A 34 -13.76 -8.29 -5.02
CA ILE A 34 -12.92 -7.29 -5.65
C ILE A 34 -11.68 -7.95 -6.29
N LYS A 35 -10.98 -8.83 -5.60
CA LYS A 35 -9.80 -9.56 -6.09
C LYS A 35 -10.10 -10.46 -7.27
N ASN A 36 -11.26 -11.08 -7.29
CA ASN A 36 -11.68 -12.06 -8.31
C ASN A 36 -12.41 -11.42 -9.49
N GLY A 37 -12.82 -10.16 -9.40
CA GLY A 37 -13.45 -9.41 -10.49
C GLY A 37 -12.42 -8.86 -11.49
N GLN A 38 -12.85 -8.66 -12.73
CA GLN A 38 -12.05 -7.86 -13.69
C GLN A 38 -12.23 -6.39 -13.35
N LEU A 39 -11.19 -5.76 -12.77
CA LEU A 39 -11.30 -4.59 -11.95
C LEU A 39 -11.00 -3.29 -12.68
N ASP A 40 -12.04 -2.55 -13.02
CA ASP A 40 -11.99 -1.14 -13.35
C ASP A 40 -12.48 -0.30 -12.15
N GLY A 41 -11.57 0.04 -11.28
CA GLY A 41 -11.57 1.22 -10.43
C GLY A 41 -12.65 1.39 -9.35
N GLU A 42 -13.91 1.16 -9.60
CA GLU A 42 -14.99 1.41 -8.65
C GLU A 42 -15.96 0.23 -8.56
N PHE A 43 -16.30 -0.17 -7.32
CA PHE A 43 -17.27 -1.21 -7.00
C PHE A 43 -18.41 -0.62 -6.21
N HIS A 44 -19.62 -1.03 -6.57
CA HIS A 44 -20.83 -0.63 -5.88
C HIS A 44 -21.47 -1.87 -5.24
N PHE A 45 -21.55 -1.89 -3.92
CA PHE A 45 -22.19 -2.93 -3.17
C PHE A 45 -23.50 -2.40 -2.59
N HIS A 46 -24.60 -2.75 -3.22
CA HIS A 46 -25.92 -2.38 -2.72
C HIS A 46 -26.21 -3.07 -1.39
N ARG A 47 -26.91 -2.40 -0.47
CA ARG A 47 -27.28 -2.91 0.86
C ARG A 47 -27.88 -4.33 0.82
N ASP A 48 -28.71 -4.62 -0.16
CA ASP A 48 -29.36 -5.94 -0.27
C ASP A 48 -28.34 -7.05 -0.60
N SER A 49 -27.32 -6.74 -1.39
CA SER A 49 -26.24 -7.68 -1.69
C SER A 49 -25.41 -7.97 -0.45
N VAL A 50 -25.06 -6.91 0.31
CA VAL A 50 -24.32 -7.02 1.57
C VAL A 50 -25.13 -7.79 2.62
N ASN A 51 -26.43 -7.51 2.75
CA ASN A 51 -27.32 -8.24 3.65
C ASN A 51 -27.50 -9.72 3.25
N SER A 52 -27.43 -10.04 1.97
CA SER A 52 -27.47 -11.43 1.49
C SER A 52 -26.24 -12.22 1.96
N SER A 53 -25.05 -11.62 1.92
CA SER A 53 -23.82 -12.19 2.48
C SER A 53 -23.89 -12.35 4.01
N ALA A 54 -24.69 -11.51 4.69
CA ALA A 54 -24.90 -11.55 6.13
C ALA A 54 -25.98 -12.55 6.60
N ALA A 55 -26.49 -13.41 5.71
CA ALA A 55 -27.57 -14.36 6.01
C ALA A 55 -28.84 -13.70 6.58
N GLY A 56 -29.13 -12.46 6.17
CA GLY A 56 -30.33 -11.71 6.58
C GLY A 56 -30.24 -11.01 7.94
N GLU A 57 -29.08 -11.03 8.59
CA GLU A 57 -28.82 -10.28 9.81
C GLU A 57 -28.46 -8.81 9.50
N PRO A 58 -28.80 -7.85 10.37
CA PRO A 58 -28.53 -6.45 10.11
C PRO A 58 -27.03 -6.15 9.99
N VAL A 59 -26.67 -5.44 8.93
CA VAL A 59 -25.29 -5.00 8.66
C VAL A 59 -25.19 -3.49 8.89
N SER A 60 -24.14 -3.07 9.59
CA SER A 60 -23.79 -1.66 9.68
C SER A 60 -22.92 -1.27 8.49
N LEU A 61 -23.49 -0.57 7.51
CA LEU A 61 -22.73 -0.10 6.35
C LEU A 61 -21.60 0.87 6.76
N THR A 62 -21.82 1.70 7.79
CA THR A 62 -20.79 2.61 8.30
C THR A 62 -19.59 1.84 8.84
N LEU A 63 -19.82 0.82 9.68
CA LEU A 63 -18.73 -0.02 10.20
C LEU A 63 -18.04 -0.80 9.08
N LEU A 64 -18.81 -1.26 8.09
CA LEU A 64 -18.25 -1.92 6.91
C LEU A 64 -17.33 -0.99 6.12
N CYS A 65 -17.73 0.26 5.92
CA CYS A 65 -16.88 1.27 5.28
C CYS A 65 -15.58 1.49 6.07
N GLU A 66 -15.65 1.61 7.40
CA GLU A 66 -14.46 1.75 8.24
C GLU A 66 -13.53 0.54 8.09
N MET A 67 -14.06 -0.67 8.14
CA MET A 67 -13.27 -1.90 7.97
C MET A 67 -12.66 -2.04 6.57
N LEU A 68 -13.37 -1.62 5.52
CA LEU A 68 -12.85 -1.61 4.16
C LEU A 68 -11.76 -0.56 3.96
N CYS A 69 -11.88 0.62 4.57
CA CYS A 69 -10.85 1.65 4.52
C CYS A 69 -9.51 1.22 5.10
N GLU A 70 -9.50 0.26 6.03
CA GLU A 70 -8.28 -0.29 6.61
C GLU A 70 -7.59 -1.32 5.70
N ARG A 71 -8.23 -1.73 4.60
CA ARG A 71 -7.68 -2.72 3.68
C ARG A 71 -6.71 -2.07 2.69
N PRO A 72 -5.51 -2.66 2.50
CA PRO A 72 -4.49 -2.08 1.62
C PRO A 72 -4.89 -2.06 0.15
N GLU A 73 -5.84 -2.90 -0.24
CA GLU A 73 -6.39 -2.97 -1.59
C GLU A 73 -7.32 -1.80 -1.91
N ILE A 74 -7.79 -1.10 -0.90
CA ILE A 74 -8.84 -0.09 -1.03
C ILE A 74 -8.22 1.31 -0.97
N ALA A 75 -8.48 2.11 -2.00
CA ALA A 75 -8.03 3.51 -2.06
C ALA A 75 -9.03 4.47 -1.41
N GLY A 76 -10.31 4.12 -1.42
CA GLY A 76 -11.36 4.94 -0.83
C GLY A 76 -12.66 4.16 -0.69
N VAL A 77 -13.47 4.56 0.26
CA VAL A 77 -14.82 4.02 0.47
C VAL A 77 -15.77 5.17 0.75
N ASP A 78 -16.83 5.26 -0.01
CA ASP A 78 -17.90 6.23 0.17
C ASP A 78 -19.22 5.50 0.42
N LEU A 79 -20.00 6.02 1.34
CA LEU A 79 -21.36 5.55 1.59
C LEU A 79 -22.33 6.49 0.89
N CYS A 80 -22.94 6.02 -0.19
CA CYS A 80 -23.91 6.76 -0.99
C CYS A 80 -25.29 6.14 -0.81
N ASP A 81 -26.18 6.79 -0.06
CA ASP A 81 -27.51 6.29 0.27
C ASP A 81 -27.49 4.85 0.83
N ASP A 82 -27.82 3.86 0.01
CA ASP A 82 -27.87 2.43 0.36
C ASP A 82 -26.75 1.61 -0.34
N GLU A 83 -25.72 2.26 -0.85
CA GLU A 83 -24.60 1.62 -1.52
C GLU A 83 -23.27 1.95 -0.85
N VAL A 84 -22.42 0.94 -0.72
CA VAL A 84 -21.01 1.12 -0.38
C VAL A 84 -20.23 1.19 -1.69
N CYS A 85 -19.71 2.36 -2.00
CA CYS A 85 -18.90 2.62 -3.17
C CYS A 85 -17.43 2.44 -2.79
N VAL A 86 -16.76 1.46 -3.36
CA VAL A 86 -15.37 1.13 -3.04
C VAL A 86 -14.50 1.47 -4.24
N THR A 87 -13.56 2.39 -4.02
CA THR A 87 -12.50 2.69 -4.99
C THR A 87 -11.31 1.79 -4.70
N VAL A 88 -10.96 0.93 -5.63
CA VAL A 88 -9.79 0.07 -5.51
C VAL A 88 -8.53 0.90 -5.74
N ALA A 89 -7.48 0.60 -4.98
CA ALA A 89 -6.20 1.21 -5.22
C ALA A 89 -5.74 0.92 -6.66
N PRO A 90 -5.43 1.93 -7.47
CA PRO A 90 -5.09 1.75 -8.89
C PRO A 90 -3.99 0.70 -9.12
N ASP A 91 -3.11 0.57 -8.14
CA ASP A 91 -2.00 -0.38 -8.16
C ASP A 91 -2.41 -1.83 -7.93
N TYR A 92 -3.53 -2.04 -7.27
CA TYR A 92 -4.01 -3.38 -7.01
C TYR A 92 -4.56 -4.03 -8.29
N ALA A 93 -5.32 -3.26 -9.08
CA ALA A 93 -5.91 -3.71 -10.34
C ALA A 93 -4.87 -4.12 -11.40
N VAL A 94 -3.67 -3.52 -11.37
CA VAL A 94 -2.59 -3.76 -12.35
C VAL A 94 -1.76 -5.01 -12.01
N TYR A 95 -1.85 -5.54 -10.79
CA TYR A 95 -0.92 -6.57 -10.28
C TYR A 95 -1.51 -7.93 -9.94
N GLU A 96 -2.75 -8.20 -10.27
CA GLU A 96 -3.39 -9.49 -10.02
C GLU A 96 -2.80 -10.68 -10.80
N ASN A 97 -1.85 -10.48 -11.68
CA ASN A 97 -1.15 -11.58 -12.33
C ASN A 97 -0.15 -12.25 -11.37
N ASN A 98 -0.62 -12.93 -10.33
CA ASN A 98 0.13 -13.86 -9.47
C ASN A 98 1.21 -13.29 -8.53
N THR A 99 1.20 -12.01 -8.15
CA THR A 99 2.15 -11.51 -7.16
C THR A 99 1.46 -11.27 -5.82
N THR A 100 1.78 -12.07 -4.82
CA THR A 100 1.35 -11.85 -3.43
C THR A 100 2.30 -10.88 -2.76
N TYR A 101 1.81 -9.75 -2.28
CA TYR A 101 2.60 -8.80 -1.49
C TYR A 101 2.40 -9.03 0.00
N HIS A 102 3.49 -8.87 0.77
CA HIS A 102 3.41 -8.82 2.22
C HIS A 102 3.15 -7.38 2.65
N VAL A 103 1.97 -7.11 3.19
CA VAL A 103 1.61 -5.77 3.69
C VAL A 103 2.30 -5.54 5.02
N LEU A 104 3.05 -4.44 5.14
CA LEU A 104 3.71 -4.04 6.37
C LEU A 104 3.11 -2.73 6.89
N ASN A 105 2.78 -2.71 8.17
CA ASN A 105 2.39 -1.49 8.87
C ASN A 105 3.63 -0.72 9.39
N GLN A 106 3.42 0.50 9.91
CA GLN A 106 4.50 1.36 10.38
C GLN A 106 5.33 0.71 11.48
N GLU A 107 4.71 0.03 12.43
CA GLU A 107 5.38 -0.60 13.56
C GLU A 107 6.35 -1.71 13.10
N GLN A 108 5.92 -2.55 12.17
CA GLN A 108 6.75 -3.60 11.57
C GLN A 108 7.93 -3.01 10.80
N VAL A 109 7.69 -1.94 10.04
CA VAL A 109 8.74 -1.22 9.31
C VAL A 109 9.74 -0.58 10.27
N ASP A 110 9.27 -0.04 11.40
CA ASP A 110 10.13 0.55 12.42
C ASP A 110 11.08 -0.47 13.04
N VAL A 111 10.60 -1.68 13.30
CA VAL A 111 11.42 -2.81 13.78
C VAL A 111 12.48 -3.19 12.74
N ILE A 112 12.10 -3.33 11.48
CA ILE A 112 13.05 -3.64 10.38
C ILE A 112 14.13 -2.56 10.28
N CYS A 113 13.75 -1.29 10.34
CA CYS A 113 14.68 -0.17 10.28
C CYS A 113 15.62 -0.10 11.50
N ALA A 114 15.14 -0.46 12.69
CA ALA A 114 15.96 -0.55 13.90
C ALA A 114 17.01 -1.65 13.78
N LEU A 115 16.62 -2.85 13.33
CA LEU A 115 17.53 -3.96 13.07
C LEU A 115 18.56 -3.61 11.99
N HIS A 116 18.12 -2.93 10.94
CA HIS A 116 19.01 -2.45 9.89
C HIS A 116 20.06 -1.45 10.39
N THR A 117 19.66 -0.57 11.30
CA THR A 117 20.59 0.38 11.93
C THR A 117 21.70 -0.36 12.69
N LEU A 118 21.36 -1.39 13.45
CA LEU A 118 22.33 -2.24 14.14
C LEU A 118 23.24 -2.96 13.12
N TRP A 119 22.68 -3.48 12.06
CA TRP A 119 23.41 -4.15 10.99
C TRP A 119 24.43 -3.21 10.31
N LEU A 120 24.04 -1.98 10.00
CA LEU A 120 24.94 -0.99 9.41
C LEU A 120 26.16 -0.66 10.29
N HIS A 121 26.00 -0.76 11.61
CA HIS A 121 27.06 -0.48 12.58
C HIS A 121 27.86 -1.74 12.99
N GLY A 122 27.54 -2.92 12.43
CA GLY A 122 28.18 -4.18 12.82
C GLY A 122 27.85 -4.62 14.24
N ALA A 123 26.74 -4.13 14.80
CA ALA A 123 26.29 -4.40 16.16
C ALA A 123 25.25 -5.53 16.24
N GLY A 124 25.24 -6.43 15.26
CA GLY A 124 24.17 -7.40 15.08
C GLY A 124 23.05 -6.83 14.22
N GLY A 125 21.81 -7.31 14.40
CA GLY A 125 20.69 -6.90 13.57
C GLY A 125 20.68 -7.56 12.18
N GLU A 126 19.85 -7.06 11.29
CA GLU A 126 19.62 -7.63 9.96
C GLU A 126 19.54 -6.52 8.92
N GLN A 127 19.96 -6.82 7.70
CA GLN A 127 19.77 -5.93 6.57
C GLN A 127 18.27 -5.76 6.29
N ALA A 128 17.81 -4.50 6.14
CA ALA A 128 16.41 -4.27 5.79
C ALA A 128 16.11 -4.88 4.41
N ASP A 129 15.17 -5.79 4.39
CA ASP A 129 14.64 -6.42 3.19
C ASP A 129 13.12 -6.23 3.14
N PHE A 130 12.69 -5.42 2.18
CA PHE A 130 11.29 -5.12 1.89
C PHE A 130 10.85 -5.80 0.57
N SER A 131 11.62 -6.76 0.06
CA SER A 131 11.33 -7.40 -1.23
C SER A 131 9.93 -7.99 -1.25
N GLY A 132 9.16 -7.65 -2.28
CA GLY A 132 7.78 -8.12 -2.43
C GLY A 132 6.81 -7.62 -1.35
N CYS A 133 7.16 -6.58 -0.62
CA CYS A 133 6.27 -5.96 0.35
C CYS A 133 5.44 -4.83 -0.28
N LEU A 134 4.26 -4.58 0.29
CA LEU A 134 3.46 -3.38 0.07
C LEU A 134 3.62 -2.45 1.27
N LEU A 135 4.16 -1.27 1.02
CA LEU A 135 4.32 -0.18 1.98
C LEU A 135 3.39 0.97 1.55
N ARG A 136 2.33 1.22 2.31
CA ARG A 136 1.38 2.30 2.01
C ARG A 136 1.36 3.31 3.15
N GLY A 137 1.54 4.60 2.82
CA GLY A 137 1.53 5.69 3.79
C GLY A 137 2.63 5.61 4.86
N ILE A 138 3.67 4.81 4.60
CA ILE A 138 4.74 4.57 5.57
C ILE A 138 5.71 5.77 5.63
N ASN A 139 6.09 6.14 6.83
CA ASN A 139 7.09 7.17 7.07
C ASN A 139 8.48 6.56 7.27
N LEU A 140 9.33 6.74 6.27
CA LEU A 140 10.74 6.34 6.26
C LEU A 140 11.69 7.54 6.39
N SER A 141 11.17 8.74 6.62
CA SER A 141 11.93 9.98 6.59
C SER A 141 13.08 9.99 7.61
N GLY A 142 14.23 10.53 7.18
CA GLY A 142 15.44 10.66 7.99
C GLY A 142 16.15 9.33 8.32
N ARG A 143 15.66 8.19 7.86
CA ARG A 143 16.25 6.89 8.14
C ARG A 143 17.47 6.63 7.28
N ASN A 144 18.42 5.87 7.83
CA ASN A 144 19.53 5.35 7.06
C ASN A 144 19.19 3.94 6.57
N LEU A 145 18.76 3.84 5.32
CA LEU A 145 18.42 2.61 4.61
C LEU A 145 19.44 2.28 3.52
N SER A 146 20.69 2.75 3.69
CA SER A 146 21.77 2.42 2.76
C SER A 146 21.95 0.91 2.66
N ARG A 147 22.03 0.38 1.45
CA ARG A 147 22.08 -1.05 1.15
C ARG A 147 20.78 -1.82 1.43
N ALA A 148 19.68 -1.20 1.77
CA ALA A 148 18.40 -1.88 1.92
C ALA A 148 17.93 -2.50 0.60
N VAL A 149 17.10 -3.52 0.70
CA VAL A 149 16.53 -4.21 -0.46
C VAL A 149 15.05 -3.84 -0.58
N PHE A 150 14.70 -3.24 -1.72
CA PHE A 150 13.35 -2.86 -2.12
C PHE A 150 12.97 -3.52 -3.45
N ALA A 151 13.62 -4.64 -3.80
CA ALA A 151 13.36 -5.31 -5.06
C ALA A 151 11.91 -5.81 -5.15
N GLY A 152 11.18 -5.38 -6.19
CA GLY A 152 9.77 -5.71 -6.35
C GLY A 152 8.84 -5.16 -5.26
N THR A 153 9.30 -4.23 -4.43
CA THR A 153 8.49 -3.57 -3.39
C THR A 153 7.52 -2.57 -4.03
N LYS A 154 6.30 -2.50 -3.53
CA LYS A 154 5.38 -1.40 -3.80
C LYS A 154 5.44 -0.37 -2.68
N LEU A 155 5.78 0.87 -3.01
CA LEU A 155 5.74 2.02 -2.12
C LEU A 155 4.66 2.98 -2.64
N VAL A 156 3.61 3.18 -1.87
CA VAL A 156 2.48 4.04 -2.22
C VAL A 156 2.30 5.08 -1.13
N ASP A 157 2.24 6.37 -1.51
CA ASP A 157 2.05 7.48 -0.58
C ASP A 157 3.07 7.53 0.57
N CYS A 158 4.29 6.99 0.34
CA CYS A 158 5.32 6.92 1.38
C CYS A 158 6.09 8.24 1.52
N MET A 159 6.44 8.57 2.75
CA MET A 159 7.30 9.71 3.06
C MET A 159 8.74 9.24 3.26
N MET A 160 9.67 9.81 2.48
CA MET A 160 11.08 9.43 2.47
C MET A 160 11.99 10.69 2.45
N TYR A 161 11.56 11.74 3.15
CA TYR A 161 12.35 12.98 3.27
C TYR A 161 13.70 12.73 3.92
N ASP A 162 14.77 13.30 3.39
CA ASP A 162 16.13 13.20 3.94
C ASP A 162 16.60 11.75 4.19
N THR A 163 15.98 10.76 3.54
CA THR A 163 16.30 9.34 3.69
C THR A 163 17.62 9.01 2.99
N ARG A 164 18.48 8.23 3.63
CA ARG A 164 19.70 7.70 3.00
C ARG A 164 19.43 6.32 2.41
N LEU A 165 19.49 6.23 1.09
CA LEU A 165 19.21 5.03 0.31
C LEU A 165 20.44 4.53 -0.46
N ASN A 166 21.63 5.09 -0.19
CA ASN A 166 22.80 4.81 -1.00
C ASN A 166 23.07 3.30 -1.16
N THR A 167 23.33 2.87 -2.38
CA THR A 167 23.58 1.47 -2.73
C THR A 167 22.40 0.50 -2.47
N SER A 168 21.19 1.02 -2.31
CA SER A 168 19.99 0.20 -2.18
C SER A 168 19.53 -0.38 -3.51
N ASN A 169 18.79 -1.48 -3.43
CA ASN A 169 18.24 -2.16 -4.59
C ASN A 169 16.74 -1.91 -4.73
N PHE A 170 16.32 -1.21 -5.79
CA PHE A 170 14.94 -0.95 -6.17
C PHE A 170 14.55 -1.65 -7.48
N ASP A 171 15.25 -2.71 -7.87
CA ASP A 171 14.97 -3.42 -9.12
C ASP A 171 13.53 -3.93 -9.16
N GLY A 172 12.79 -3.59 -10.21
CA GLY A 172 11.39 -3.97 -10.37
C GLY A 172 10.44 -3.39 -9.33
N SER A 173 10.90 -2.45 -8.51
CA SER A 173 10.05 -1.79 -7.51
C SER A 173 9.08 -0.81 -8.15
N ARG A 174 8.09 -0.41 -7.37
CA ARG A 174 7.09 0.55 -7.78
C ARG A 174 6.95 1.64 -6.73
N LEU A 175 7.26 2.86 -7.12
CA LEU A 175 7.13 4.05 -6.30
C LEU A 175 6.00 4.90 -6.87
N GLN A 176 4.95 5.10 -6.11
CA GLN A 176 3.81 5.90 -6.51
C GLN A 176 3.49 6.95 -5.46
N ASN A 177 3.41 8.20 -5.90
CA ASN A 177 3.10 9.34 -5.04
C ASN A 177 4.00 9.42 -3.79
N CYS A 178 5.27 8.98 -3.91
CA CYS A 178 6.22 9.00 -2.81
C CYS A 178 6.94 10.36 -2.75
N GLN A 179 7.29 10.77 -1.54
CA GLN A 179 7.94 12.05 -1.29
C GLN A 179 9.41 11.81 -0.90
N LEU A 180 10.33 11.99 -1.85
CA LEU A 180 11.76 11.74 -1.68
C LEU A 180 12.59 13.02 -1.55
N ILE A 181 12.02 14.12 -1.11
CA ILE A 181 12.73 15.40 -1.01
C ILE A 181 14.03 15.24 -0.22
N ASN A 182 15.15 15.66 -0.81
CA ASN A 182 16.51 15.55 -0.28
C ASN A 182 17.00 14.12 -0.01
N ALA A 183 16.34 13.09 -0.51
CA ALA A 183 16.81 11.72 -0.35
C ALA A 183 18.16 11.52 -1.08
N GLN A 184 19.01 10.67 -0.50
CA GLN A 184 20.31 10.30 -1.06
C GLN A 184 20.21 8.87 -1.61
N ALA A 185 20.13 8.73 -2.92
CA ALA A 185 19.98 7.45 -3.61
C ALA A 185 21.15 7.20 -4.58
N GLU A 186 22.37 7.48 -4.14
CA GLU A 186 23.55 7.28 -4.98
C GLU A 186 23.90 5.79 -5.12
N ARG A 187 24.32 5.39 -6.32
CA ARG A 187 24.71 4.01 -6.65
C ARG A 187 23.60 2.99 -6.41
N CYS A 188 22.36 3.43 -6.44
CA CYS A 188 21.20 2.55 -6.34
C CYS A 188 20.94 1.81 -7.67
N SER A 189 20.27 0.70 -7.59
CA SER A 189 19.71 0.02 -8.76
C SER A 189 18.21 0.25 -8.82
N PHE A 190 17.72 0.81 -9.93
CA PHE A 190 16.31 1.03 -10.25
C PHE A 190 15.94 0.33 -11.57
N ARG A 191 16.60 -0.78 -11.89
CA ARG A 191 16.34 -1.49 -13.14
C ARG A 191 14.89 -1.97 -13.18
N ASN A 192 14.21 -1.67 -14.29
CA ASN A 192 12.81 -2.02 -14.49
C ASN A 192 11.88 -1.48 -13.37
N ALA A 193 12.31 -0.47 -12.62
CA ALA A 193 11.46 0.17 -11.64
C ALA A 193 10.41 1.05 -12.33
N PHE A 194 9.24 1.17 -11.70
CA PHE A 194 8.22 2.10 -12.11
C PHE A 194 8.09 3.21 -11.07
N ILE A 195 8.28 4.47 -11.49
CA ILE A 195 8.26 5.64 -10.61
C ILE A 195 7.21 6.62 -11.17
N ALA A 196 6.12 6.79 -10.45
CA ALA A 196 5.02 7.66 -10.87
C ALA A 196 4.64 8.67 -9.79
N LEU A 197 4.26 9.88 -10.19
CA LEU A 197 3.83 10.95 -9.29
C LEU A 197 4.83 11.23 -8.14
N THR A 198 6.08 10.84 -8.34
CA THR A 198 7.15 10.92 -7.35
C THR A 198 8.18 11.93 -7.84
N ASP A 199 8.45 12.96 -7.03
CA ASP A 199 9.43 13.98 -7.39
C ASP A 199 10.86 13.45 -7.18
N MET A 200 11.57 13.24 -8.29
CA MET A 200 12.96 12.81 -8.31
C MET A 200 13.96 13.96 -8.51
N ASP A 201 13.47 15.19 -8.75
CA ASP A 201 14.34 16.33 -9.10
C ASP A 201 15.26 16.76 -7.93
N THR A 202 14.84 16.49 -6.69
CA THR A 202 15.61 16.80 -5.48
C THR A 202 16.41 15.63 -4.93
N VAL A 203 16.35 14.47 -5.59
CA VAL A 203 17.00 13.23 -5.15
C VAL A 203 18.42 13.15 -5.73
N SER A 204 19.42 12.91 -4.88
CA SER A 204 20.77 12.63 -5.37
C SER A 204 20.86 11.19 -5.90
N THR A 205 20.87 11.02 -7.23
CA THR A 205 20.88 9.71 -7.89
C THR A 205 22.21 9.41 -8.61
N ARG A 206 23.31 10.02 -8.18
CA ARG A 206 24.61 9.86 -8.86
C ARG A 206 25.02 8.38 -8.94
N PHE A 207 25.44 7.98 -10.14
CA PHE A 207 25.88 6.60 -10.43
C PHE A 207 24.79 5.52 -10.24
N SER A 208 23.53 5.91 -10.18
CA SER A 208 22.43 4.95 -10.09
C SER A 208 22.03 4.41 -11.46
N ASN A 209 21.53 3.18 -11.48
CA ASN A 209 21.17 2.46 -12.70
C ASN A 209 19.65 2.47 -12.90
N PHE A 210 19.18 3.14 -13.96
CA PHE A 210 17.78 3.23 -14.35
C PHE A 210 17.43 2.43 -15.62
N THR A 211 18.27 1.45 -16.00
CA THR A 211 18.01 0.65 -17.20
C THR A 211 16.64 -0.01 -17.15
N GLY A 212 15.78 0.29 -18.14
CA GLY A 212 14.42 -0.23 -18.22
C GLY A 212 13.44 0.39 -17.21
N ALA A 213 13.86 1.41 -16.44
CA ALA A 213 12.95 2.10 -15.53
C ALA A 213 12.01 3.02 -16.29
N THR A 214 10.76 3.10 -15.83
CA THR A 214 9.76 4.05 -16.31
C THR A 214 9.54 5.13 -15.26
N ILE A 215 9.71 6.40 -15.65
CA ILE A 215 9.47 7.55 -14.76
C ILE A 215 8.37 8.40 -15.37
N SER A 216 7.24 8.54 -14.67
CA SER A 216 6.08 9.29 -15.11
C SER A 216 5.74 10.38 -14.10
N LYS A 217 5.60 11.61 -14.56
CA LYS A 217 5.12 12.75 -13.76
C LYS A 217 3.58 12.80 -13.67
N TYR A 218 2.90 11.93 -14.41
CA TYR A 218 1.45 11.90 -14.50
C TYR A 218 0.92 10.56 -13.99
N SER A 219 -0.33 10.57 -13.51
CA SER A 219 -1.05 9.31 -13.26
C SER A 219 -1.11 8.51 -14.56
N VAL A 220 -0.82 7.22 -14.49
CA VAL A 220 -0.96 6.34 -15.66
C VAL A 220 -2.44 6.35 -16.06
N PRO A 221 -2.76 6.63 -17.32
CA PRO A 221 -4.13 6.46 -17.80
C PRO A 221 -4.58 5.02 -17.56
N LYS A 222 -5.80 4.83 -17.08
CA LYS A 222 -6.38 3.53 -16.70
C LYS A 222 -6.43 2.49 -17.85
N ASP A 223 -6.18 2.90 -19.09
CA ASP A 223 -6.55 2.15 -20.30
C ASP A 223 -5.39 1.71 -21.21
N GLU A 224 -4.14 1.89 -20.81
CA GLU A 224 -3.04 1.38 -21.63
C GLU A 224 -2.45 0.08 -21.04
N PRO A 225 -2.56 -1.04 -21.76
CA PRO A 225 -1.77 -2.23 -21.46
C PRO A 225 -0.29 -1.83 -21.59
N PHE A 226 0.52 -2.14 -20.58
CA PHE A 226 1.95 -1.86 -20.56
C PHE A 226 2.62 -2.37 -21.83
N ALA A 227 2.72 -1.53 -22.85
CA ALA A 227 3.69 -1.70 -23.89
C ALA A 227 5.02 -1.26 -23.29
N PHE A 228 5.97 -2.20 -23.19
CA PHE A 228 7.36 -1.85 -23.01
C PHE A 228 7.76 -1.03 -24.24
N ALA A 229 7.67 0.29 -24.12
CA ALA A 229 8.24 1.16 -25.11
C ALA A 229 9.76 1.10 -24.93
N ASP A 230 10.36 0.33 -25.81
CA ASP A 230 11.78 0.43 -26.14
C ASP A 230 11.98 1.74 -26.93
N GLU A 231 11.94 2.85 -26.20
CA GLU A 231 12.43 4.13 -26.71
C GLU A 231 13.39 4.71 -25.69
N SER A 232 14.68 4.47 -25.97
CA SER A 232 15.80 5.23 -25.49
C SER A 232 15.59 6.71 -25.83
N GLN A 233 14.78 7.44 -25.08
CA GLN A 233 14.83 8.89 -25.09
C GLN A 233 15.93 9.34 -24.16
N ASP A 234 17.01 9.70 -24.83
CA ASP A 234 18.14 10.47 -24.40
C ASP A 234 17.68 11.68 -23.58
N MET A 235 17.49 11.48 -22.27
CA MET A 235 17.30 12.59 -21.35
C MET A 235 18.70 13.08 -20.99
N GLY A 236 19.14 14.06 -21.77
CA GLY A 236 20.37 14.80 -21.54
C GLY A 236 20.38 15.43 -20.16
N PHE A 237 20.97 14.73 -19.22
CA PHE A 237 21.46 15.34 -18.00
C PHE A 237 22.75 16.08 -18.37
N SER A 238 22.67 17.41 -18.54
CA SER A 238 23.84 18.27 -18.62
C SER A 238 24.67 18.12 -17.34
N MET A 239 25.95 17.86 -17.54
CA MET A 239 26.99 17.85 -16.50
C MET A 239 27.06 19.17 -15.76
#